data_beb721445704364978671937ce6a2866
#
_entry.id   beb721445704364978671937ce6a2866
#
_cell.length_a   1.000
_cell.length_b   1.000
_cell.length_c   1.000
_cell.angle_alpha   90.00
_cell.angle_beta   90.00
_cell.angle_gamma   90.00
#
_symmetry.space_group_name_H-M   'P 1'
#
loop_
_entity.id
_entity.type
_entity.pdbx_description
1 polymer ?
#
loop_
_entity_poly.entity_id
_entity_poly.type
_entity_poly.pdbx_seq_one_letter_code
_entity_poly.pdbx_strand_id
1 'polypeptide(L)'
;MSDYSIKEAFERIENELIDSMMRNFSRHRAEEIKEGYNWSQWQAEQLKSLEEYRKHNAKKFGKRFKTINSKVEEMIRTAKADGSSDQEAEILETVKNGFKPPEKPSAHSTGEFFKVNERKLDALVKSTTDDLKRAETAVLRMSNDKYRKAIYNAQVAMNTGAVTYEQAVDIACKDMLNAGLNCVEYKNGARHTLPDYADMAVKTANKRAYLRGEGETRAEWGMSLVVVNSRQGGCPDCAKYIGKVFIDDVYSNGKKSDGNYPLLSTAIKNGLFHPRCKDSTSTYYEEITTLEPVSPEEEAEMDRRERLEEKQQYAQRQAERFDRRAEYSLDEDNKRIAQTRADEWHDRANTLEEKAKKAGNSLPESVAKSGKSGIIKEKSKKPITPITDKAISRIPKVDIEGYTEEQCLKIQKQHKELLKFSKEQNENKEVAFVLKNDVSKMITEPIKGTDEKIDFGSALQGKDLFVMHNHPRNSSYSLNDIIEFIKNDSIKTFIIVKNDGNIEVLTKLKGYDRLSLLTELQRMRKKRIKTGSDSEYRKVIDKFLSKHQEGGLFEWKK
;
A
#
# COMPACT_ATOMS: atom_id res chain seq x y z
N MET A 1 -1.61 -6.38 -3.32
CA MET A 1 -0.62 -6.60 -2.25
C MET A 1 -1.20 -7.59 -1.28
N SER A 2 -0.46 -8.63 -0.85
CA SER A 2 -0.83 -9.27 0.42
C SER A 2 -0.88 -8.14 1.45
N ASP A 3 -1.99 -8.01 2.18
CA ASP A 3 -2.17 -6.98 3.22
C ASP A 3 -1.22 -7.23 4.40
N TYR A 4 0.09 -7.22 4.14
CA TYR A 4 1.08 -7.29 5.20
C TYR A 4 1.21 -5.92 5.83
N SER A 5 0.42 -5.72 6.87
CA SER A 5 0.49 -4.50 7.67
C SER A 5 1.72 -4.55 8.56
N ILE A 6 2.69 -3.68 8.30
CA ILE A 6 3.86 -3.49 9.17
C ILE A 6 3.41 -3.04 10.57
N LYS A 7 2.39 -2.16 10.64
CA LYS A 7 1.80 -1.71 11.90
C LYS A 7 1.31 -2.90 12.72
N GLU A 8 0.45 -3.75 12.15
CA GLU A 8 -0.09 -4.93 12.84
C GLU A 8 0.98 -5.95 13.22
N ALA A 9 2.03 -6.10 12.40
CA ALA A 9 3.12 -7.02 12.73
C ALA A 9 3.88 -6.58 14.00
N PHE A 10 4.09 -5.27 14.18
CA PHE A 10 4.70 -4.72 15.38
C PHE A 10 3.72 -4.64 16.55
N GLU A 11 2.42 -4.36 16.32
CA GLU A 11 1.38 -4.41 17.35
C GLU A 11 1.28 -5.79 17.99
N ARG A 12 1.32 -6.84 17.18
CA ARG A 12 1.34 -8.22 17.71
C ARG A 12 2.57 -8.48 18.61
N ILE A 13 3.72 -7.92 18.28
CA ILE A 13 4.93 -8.05 19.11
C ILE A 13 4.75 -7.27 20.42
N GLU A 14 4.24 -6.04 20.35
CA GLU A 14 4.01 -5.21 21.53
C GLU A 14 3.00 -5.86 22.49
N ASN A 15 1.89 -6.34 21.96
CA ASN A 15 0.87 -7.03 22.74
C ASN A 15 1.40 -8.33 23.37
N GLU A 16 2.19 -9.13 22.62
CA GLU A 16 2.83 -10.32 23.18
C GLU A 16 3.85 -9.99 24.29
N LEU A 17 4.53 -8.85 24.22
CA LEU A 17 5.42 -8.40 25.29
C LEU A 17 4.62 -8.04 26.55
N ILE A 18 3.51 -7.33 26.40
CA ILE A 18 2.61 -6.96 27.51
C ILE A 18 1.98 -8.22 28.11
N ASP A 19 1.38 -9.07 27.28
CA ASP A 19 0.75 -10.32 27.69
C ASP A 19 1.71 -11.25 28.47
N SER A 20 2.93 -11.41 27.97
CA SER A 20 3.94 -12.23 28.66
C SER A 20 4.29 -11.67 30.05
N MET A 21 4.31 -10.35 30.21
CA MET A 21 4.52 -9.69 31.50
C MET A 21 3.34 -9.95 32.44
N MET A 22 2.11 -9.75 31.96
CA MET A 22 0.91 -9.93 32.79
C MET A 22 0.72 -11.40 33.19
N ARG A 23 0.99 -12.36 32.28
CA ARG A 23 0.98 -13.79 32.64
C ARG A 23 2.02 -14.14 33.71
N ASN A 24 3.19 -13.50 33.73
CA ASN A 24 4.15 -13.74 34.79
C ASN A 24 3.61 -13.27 36.14
N PHE A 25 2.93 -12.13 36.23
CA PHE A 25 2.28 -11.72 37.46
C PHE A 25 1.22 -12.73 37.91
N SER A 26 0.34 -13.19 37.01
CA SER A 26 -0.69 -14.20 37.34
C SER A 26 -0.09 -15.53 37.82
N ARG A 27 0.97 -16.02 37.17
CA ARG A 27 1.67 -17.25 37.56
C ARG A 27 2.26 -17.13 38.96
N HIS A 28 2.95 -16.04 39.24
CA HIS A 28 3.56 -15.84 40.55
C HIS A 28 2.54 -15.66 41.65
N ARG A 29 1.33 -15.14 41.36
CA ARG A 29 0.24 -15.11 42.32
C ARG A 29 -0.20 -16.53 42.72
N ALA A 30 -0.33 -17.43 41.74
CA ALA A 30 -0.68 -18.82 42.00
C ALA A 30 0.40 -19.54 42.83
N GLU A 31 1.67 -19.30 42.55
CA GLU A 31 2.83 -19.84 43.31
C GLU A 31 2.87 -19.30 44.75
N GLU A 32 2.60 -17.99 44.93
CA GLU A 32 2.55 -17.34 46.27
C GLU A 32 1.46 -17.97 47.14
N ILE A 33 0.26 -18.13 46.61
CA ILE A 33 -0.88 -18.77 47.32
C ILE A 33 -0.51 -20.22 47.72
N LYS A 34 0.15 -20.94 46.81
CA LYS A 34 0.52 -22.34 47.06
C LYS A 34 1.66 -22.50 48.07
N GLU A 35 2.66 -21.64 48.02
CA GLU A 35 3.94 -21.82 48.75
C GLU A 35 4.11 -20.85 49.93
N GLY A 36 3.21 -19.87 50.12
CA GLY A 36 3.17 -18.97 51.25
C GLY A 36 4.36 -17.99 51.32
N TYR A 37 4.85 -17.53 50.14
CA TYR A 37 5.96 -16.59 50.09
C TYR A 37 5.64 -15.26 50.82
N ASN A 38 6.67 -14.72 51.51
CA ASN A 38 6.60 -13.34 51.96
C ASN A 38 6.99 -12.36 50.84
N TRP A 39 6.70 -11.06 51.00
CA TRP A 39 6.91 -10.03 49.96
C TRP A 39 8.36 -9.89 49.49
N SER A 40 9.36 -10.14 50.31
CA SER A 40 10.75 -10.09 49.91
C SER A 40 11.12 -11.26 49.01
N GLN A 41 10.60 -12.45 49.32
CA GLN A 41 10.75 -13.64 48.47
C GLN A 41 10.03 -13.46 47.15
N TRP A 42 8.80 -12.93 47.14
CA TRP A 42 8.04 -12.61 45.96
C TRP A 42 8.81 -11.67 45.02
N GLN A 43 9.37 -10.58 45.55
CA GLN A 43 10.16 -9.63 44.76
C GLN A 43 11.41 -10.27 44.15
N ALA A 44 12.11 -11.11 44.89
CA ALA A 44 13.29 -11.82 44.39
C ALA A 44 12.94 -12.76 43.23
N GLU A 45 11.84 -13.52 43.32
CA GLU A 45 11.37 -14.42 42.25
C GLU A 45 10.89 -13.61 41.03
N GLN A 46 10.19 -12.50 41.19
CA GLN A 46 9.80 -11.62 40.09
C GLN A 46 11.01 -11.04 39.34
N LEU A 47 12.08 -10.64 40.06
CA LEU A 47 13.32 -10.14 39.44
C LEU A 47 14.07 -11.24 38.67
N LYS A 48 14.04 -12.47 39.15
CA LYS A 48 14.58 -13.64 38.43
C LYS A 48 13.80 -13.91 37.17
N SER A 49 12.46 -13.91 37.24
CA SER A 49 11.58 -14.03 36.08
C SER A 49 11.77 -12.90 35.08
N LEU A 50 12.10 -11.69 35.52
CA LEU A 50 12.42 -10.57 34.62
C LEU A 50 13.67 -10.89 33.76
N GLU A 51 14.68 -11.54 34.30
CA GLU A 51 15.87 -11.90 33.51
C GLU A 51 15.58 -13.00 32.48
N GLU A 52 14.79 -13.98 32.86
CA GLU A 52 14.30 -15.01 31.95
C GLU A 52 13.42 -14.42 30.85
N TYR A 53 12.49 -13.54 31.21
CA TYR A 53 11.65 -12.76 30.29
C TYR A 53 12.50 -11.99 29.28
N ARG A 54 13.51 -11.27 29.73
CA ARG A 54 14.43 -10.50 28.87
C ARG A 54 15.15 -11.40 27.86
N LYS A 55 15.75 -12.51 28.32
CA LYS A 55 16.48 -13.46 27.47
C LYS A 55 15.55 -14.11 26.45
N HIS A 56 14.38 -14.55 26.89
CA HIS A 56 13.39 -15.19 26.05
C HIS A 56 12.88 -14.24 24.94
N ASN A 57 12.48 -13.04 25.30
CA ASN A 57 11.96 -12.05 24.35
C ASN A 57 13.01 -11.58 23.35
N ALA A 58 14.25 -11.35 23.77
CA ALA A 58 15.34 -11.00 22.85
C ALA A 58 15.54 -12.08 21.78
N LYS A 59 15.50 -13.36 22.15
CA LYS A 59 15.63 -14.50 21.22
C LYS A 59 14.40 -14.65 20.32
N LYS A 60 13.19 -14.59 20.90
CA LYS A 60 11.91 -14.77 20.19
C LYS A 60 11.70 -13.68 19.16
N PHE A 61 11.77 -12.43 19.57
CA PHE A 61 11.44 -11.28 18.72
C PHE A 61 12.57 -10.89 17.78
N GLY A 62 13.84 -11.17 18.11
CA GLY A 62 14.97 -10.90 17.23
C GLY A 62 14.85 -11.56 15.86
N LYS A 63 14.30 -12.79 15.78
CA LYS A 63 14.03 -13.46 14.51
C LYS A 63 12.86 -12.80 13.76
N ARG A 64 11.80 -12.43 14.48
CA ARG A 64 10.62 -11.76 13.87
C ARG A 64 10.98 -10.39 13.34
N PHE A 65 11.75 -9.59 14.07
CA PHE A 65 12.26 -8.29 13.61
C PHE A 65 13.07 -8.43 12.31
N LYS A 66 13.96 -9.41 12.23
CA LYS A 66 14.72 -9.67 11.01
C LYS A 66 13.80 -9.93 9.80
N THR A 67 12.74 -10.74 9.98
CA THR A 67 11.76 -11.03 8.93
C THR A 67 10.99 -9.77 8.53
N ILE A 68 10.54 -8.96 9.50
CA ILE A 68 9.83 -7.70 9.24
C ILE A 68 10.73 -6.73 8.46
N ASN A 69 12.00 -6.57 8.87
CA ASN A 69 12.95 -5.68 8.19
C ASN A 69 13.25 -6.11 6.75
N SER A 70 13.35 -7.41 6.49
CA SER A 70 13.48 -7.91 5.11
C SER A 70 12.23 -7.60 4.27
N LYS A 71 11.04 -7.68 4.88
CA LYS A 71 9.79 -7.32 4.19
C LYS A 71 9.69 -5.81 3.94
N VAL A 72 10.16 -4.98 4.86
CA VAL A 72 10.23 -3.52 4.66
C VAL A 72 11.16 -3.17 3.49
N GLU A 73 12.32 -3.79 3.39
CA GLU A 73 13.23 -3.61 2.26
C GLU A 73 12.54 -3.98 0.93
N GLU A 74 11.89 -5.15 0.87
CA GLU A 74 11.12 -5.59 -0.30
C GLU A 74 10.05 -4.56 -0.67
N MET A 75 9.28 -4.07 0.30
CA MET A 75 8.22 -3.08 0.07
C MET A 75 8.76 -1.77 -0.53
N ILE A 76 9.88 -1.26 -0.02
CA ILE A 76 10.51 -0.02 -0.52
C ILE A 76 11.01 -0.21 -1.96
N ARG A 77 11.66 -1.33 -2.26
CA ARG A 77 12.16 -1.63 -3.61
C ARG A 77 11.01 -1.84 -4.60
N THR A 78 9.95 -2.52 -4.17
CA THR A 78 8.75 -2.71 -4.97
C THR A 78 8.06 -1.38 -5.27
N ALA A 79 7.95 -0.48 -4.28
CA ALA A 79 7.36 0.83 -4.48
C ALA A 79 8.09 1.64 -5.57
N LYS A 80 9.43 1.57 -5.65
CA LYS A 80 10.19 2.18 -6.76
C LYS A 80 9.82 1.57 -8.10
N ALA A 81 9.74 0.24 -8.17
CA ALA A 81 9.41 -0.46 -9.41
C ALA A 81 7.97 -0.14 -9.88
N ASP A 82 7.04 -0.06 -8.93
CA ASP A 82 5.65 0.34 -9.20
C ASP A 82 5.57 1.76 -9.77
N GLY A 83 6.25 2.73 -9.12
CA GLY A 83 6.27 4.12 -9.60
C GLY A 83 6.84 4.26 -11.01
N SER A 84 7.91 3.52 -11.32
CA SER A 84 8.48 3.51 -12.66
C SER A 84 7.51 2.92 -13.70
N SER A 85 6.79 1.86 -13.34
CA SER A 85 5.84 1.19 -14.24
C SER A 85 4.60 2.04 -14.49
N ASP A 86 4.06 2.67 -13.44
CA ASP A 86 2.90 3.54 -13.54
C ASP A 86 3.19 4.77 -14.41
N GLN A 87 4.36 5.38 -14.20
CA GLN A 87 4.78 6.54 -14.99
C GLN A 87 4.96 6.20 -16.46
N GLU A 88 5.51 5.03 -16.78
CA GLU A 88 5.61 4.59 -18.17
C GLU A 88 4.24 4.41 -18.80
N ALA A 89 3.31 3.80 -18.08
CA ALA A 89 1.95 3.61 -18.55
C ALA A 89 1.26 4.95 -18.83
N GLU A 90 1.41 5.94 -17.94
CA GLU A 90 0.88 7.29 -18.10
C GLU A 90 1.44 7.99 -19.34
N ILE A 91 2.77 7.97 -19.50
CA ILE A 91 3.43 8.59 -20.66
C ILE A 91 2.95 7.97 -21.97
N LEU A 92 2.86 6.64 -22.03
CA LEU A 92 2.39 5.93 -23.22
C LEU A 92 0.94 6.26 -23.57
N GLU A 93 0.06 6.34 -22.59
CA GLU A 93 -1.32 6.75 -22.78
C GLU A 93 -1.38 8.17 -23.36
N THR A 94 -0.55 9.08 -22.83
CA THR A 94 -0.47 10.48 -23.31
C THR A 94 0.11 10.57 -24.72
N VAL A 95 1.12 9.74 -25.06
CA VAL A 95 1.68 9.66 -26.42
C VAL A 95 0.64 9.11 -27.42
N LYS A 96 -0.14 8.11 -27.05
CA LYS A 96 -1.25 7.62 -27.87
C LYS A 96 -2.27 8.71 -28.16
N ASN A 97 -2.50 9.58 -27.19
CA ASN A 97 -3.40 10.72 -27.28
C ASN A 97 -2.79 11.93 -28.00
N GLY A 98 -1.58 11.82 -28.55
CA GLY A 98 -0.99 12.81 -29.44
C GLY A 98 0.18 13.63 -28.86
N PHE A 99 0.56 13.39 -27.60
CA PHE A 99 1.76 14.00 -27.03
C PHE A 99 3.02 13.54 -27.78
N LYS A 100 3.90 14.50 -28.08
CA LYS A 100 5.20 14.22 -28.68
C LYS A 100 6.28 14.41 -27.60
N PRO A 101 6.85 13.32 -27.06
CA PRO A 101 7.91 13.46 -26.07
C PRO A 101 9.14 14.12 -26.69
N PRO A 102 9.97 14.80 -25.88
CA PRO A 102 11.24 15.36 -26.31
C PRO A 102 12.14 14.30 -26.97
N GLU A 103 13.01 14.73 -27.89
CA GLU A 103 13.98 13.81 -28.52
C GLU A 103 14.95 13.25 -27.47
N LYS A 104 15.18 11.94 -27.51
CA LYS A 104 16.19 11.26 -26.70
C LYS A 104 17.56 11.30 -27.39
N PRO A 105 18.69 11.32 -26.65
CA PRO A 105 18.85 11.37 -25.20
C PRO A 105 18.74 12.80 -24.65
N SER A 106 17.98 12.97 -23.57
CA SER A 106 17.99 14.25 -22.87
C SER A 106 19.17 14.33 -21.89
N ALA A 107 19.53 15.55 -21.48
CA ALA A 107 20.50 15.79 -20.42
C ALA A 107 20.08 15.18 -19.06
N HIS A 108 18.83 14.72 -18.96
CA HIS A 108 18.25 14.16 -17.75
C HIS A 108 18.57 12.67 -17.52
N SER A 109 18.81 11.89 -18.60
CA SER A 109 19.01 10.44 -18.52
C SER A 109 20.47 10.01 -18.74
N THR A 110 21.36 10.34 -17.83
CA THR A 110 22.75 9.90 -17.86
C THR A 110 22.93 8.60 -17.06
N GLY A 111 23.88 7.75 -17.47
CA GLY A 111 24.23 6.53 -16.72
C GLY A 111 24.67 6.83 -15.28
N GLU A 112 25.25 8.00 -15.04
CA GLU A 112 25.61 8.45 -13.70
C GLU A 112 24.38 8.80 -12.86
N PHE A 113 23.37 9.45 -13.44
CA PHE A 113 22.10 9.74 -12.78
C PHE A 113 21.43 8.47 -12.23
N PHE A 114 21.35 7.40 -13.02
CA PHE A 114 20.76 6.14 -12.58
C PHE A 114 21.58 5.46 -11.47
N LYS A 115 22.91 5.50 -11.55
CA LYS A 115 23.77 4.98 -10.47
C LYS A 115 23.62 5.76 -9.18
N VAL A 116 23.46 7.09 -9.25
CA VAL A 116 23.19 7.94 -8.09
C VAL A 116 21.83 7.61 -7.48
N ASN A 117 20.82 7.41 -8.29
CA ASN A 117 19.48 7.08 -7.81
C ASN A 117 19.42 5.70 -7.14
N GLU A 118 20.13 4.70 -7.67
CA GLU A 118 20.22 3.40 -7.03
C GLU A 118 20.91 3.49 -5.67
N ARG A 119 22.03 4.22 -5.57
CA ARG A 119 22.68 4.51 -4.28
C ARG A 119 21.77 5.26 -3.30
N LYS A 120 20.94 6.20 -3.78
CA LYS A 120 19.96 6.90 -2.95
C LYS A 120 18.84 5.97 -2.46
N LEU A 121 18.41 4.99 -3.29
CA LEU A 121 17.46 3.97 -2.87
C LEU A 121 18.05 3.07 -1.79
N ASP A 122 19.27 2.58 -1.99
CA ASP A 122 19.96 1.76 -1.00
C ASP A 122 20.17 2.51 0.32
N ALA A 123 20.51 3.80 0.26
CA ALA A 123 20.60 4.66 1.43
C ALA A 123 19.25 4.83 2.14
N LEU A 124 18.15 4.96 1.39
CA LEU A 124 16.79 5.05 1.94
C LEU A 124 16.39 3.74 2.64
N VAL A 125 16.62 2.59 2.00
CA VAL A 125 16.38 1.26 2.60
C VAL A 125 17.18 1.13 3.87
N LYS A 126 18.50 1.38 3.80
CA LYS A 126 19.40 1.26 4.96
C LYS A 126 18.99 2.17 6.11
N SER A 127 18.72 3.47 5.85
CA SER A 127 18.32 4.39 6.91
C SER A 127 17.01 3.98 7.56
N THR A 128 16.02 3.55 6.78
CA THR A 128 14.71 3.10 7.30
C THR A 128 14.85 1.85 8.16
N THR A 129 15.59 0.84 7.69
CA THR A 129 15.80 -0.40 8.45
C THR A 129 16.67 -0.19 9.69
N ASP A 130 17.67 0.70 9.65
CA ASP A 130 18.49 1.02 10.82
C ASP A 130 17.70 1.81 11.87
N ASP A 131 16.78 2.68 11.46
CA ASP A 131 15.85 3.37 12.36
C ASP A 131 14.88 2.38 13.03
N LEU A 132 14.34 1.42 12.27
CA LEU A 132 13.50 0.36 12.83
C LEU A 132 14.27 -0.50 13.84
N LYS A 133 15.49 -0.92 13.56
CA LYS A 133 16.33 -1.68 14.51
C LYS A 133 16.58 -0.93 15.81
N ARG A 134 16.76 0.41 15.74
CA ARG A 134 16.87 1.24 16.95
C ARG A 134 15.57 1.22 17.75
N ALA A 135 14.42 1.38 17.10
CA ALA A 135 13.12 1.34 17.73
C ALA A 135 12.79 -0.06 18.30
N GLU A 136 13.16 -1.14 17.61
CA GLU A 136 13.07 -2.54 18.08
C GLU A 136 13.87 -2.78 19.36
N THR A 137 15.09 -2.25 19.40
CA THR A 137 15.92 -2.30 20.61
C THR A 137 15.30 -1.49 21.75
N ALA A 138 14.74 -0.33 21.44
CA ALA A 138 14.10 0.54 22.42
C ALA A 138 12.83 -0.10 23.01
N VAL A 139 11.99 -0.79 22.21
CA VAL A 139 10.78 -1.45 22.73
C VAL A 139 11.12 -2.61 23.66
N LEU A 140 12.14 -3.42 23.34
CA LEU A 140 12.60 -4.50 24.24
C LEU A 140 13.16 -3.94 25.56
N ARG A 141 13.93 -2.84 25.50
CA ARG A 141 14.43 -2.15 26.70
C ARG A 141 13.28 -1.59 27.52
N MET A 142 12.35 -0.85 26.87
CA MET A 142 11.19 -0.27 27.55
C MET A 142 10.33 -1.34 28.22
N SER A 143 10.08 -2.46 27.56
CA SER A 143 9.35 -3.60 28.13
C SER A 143 9.99 -4.09 29.42
N ASN A 144 11.33 -4.28 29.44
CA ASN A 144 12.06 -4.69 30.66
C ASN A 144 11.99 -3.63 31.77
N ASP A 145 12.12 -2.35 31.43
CA ASP A 145 12.07 -1.24 32.40
C ASP A 145 10.66 -1.09 32.99
N LYS A 146 9.62 -1.23 32.16
CA LYS A 146 8.22 -1.20 32.62
C LYS A 146 7.91 -2.39 33.52
N TYR A 147 8.38 -3.60 33.19
CA TYR A 147 8.18 -4.77 34.04
C TYR A 147 8.86 -4.58 35.41
N ARG A 148 10.12 -4.14 35.44
CA ARG A 148 10.84 -3.84 36.70
C ARG A 148 10.11 -2.81 37.53
N LYS A 149 9.64 -1.72 36.93
CA LYS A 149 8.88 -0.67 37.59
C LYS A 149 7.55 -1.18 38.13
N ALA A 150 6.86 -2.03 37.38
CA ALA A 150 5.60 -2.65 37.79
C ALA A 150 5.80 -3.56 39.02
N ILE A 151 6.85 -4.38 39.05
CA ILE A 151 7.19 -5.20 40.22
C ILE A 151 7.36 -4.32 41.49
N TYR A 152 8.13 -3.25 41.37
CA TYR A 152 8.36 -2.35 42.51
C TYR A 152 7.08 -1.62 42.93
N ASN A 153 6.33 -1.05 42.01
CA ASN A 153 5.12 -0.29 42.32
C ASN A 153 4.00 -1.18 42.88
N ALA A 154 3.85 -2.42 42.35
CA ALA A 154 2.87 -3.38 42.88
C ALA A 154 3.20 -3.72 44.35
N GLN A 155 4.47 -3.96 44.67
CA GLN A 155 4.94 -4.18 46.05
C GLN A 155 4.60 -3.00 46.95
N VAL A 156 4.89 -1.75 46.53
CA VAL A 156 4.57 -0.55 47.30
C VAL A 156 3.04 -0.46 47.53
N ALA A 157 2.22 -0.66 46.53
CA ALA A 157 0.76 -0.63 46.65
C ALA A 157 0.22 -1.70 47.63
N MET A 158 0.75 -2.92 47.54
CA MET A 158 0.38 -4.02 48.44
C MET A 158 0.75 -3.75 49.90
N ASN A 159 1.91 -3.12 50.15
CA ASN A 159 2.35 -2.80 51.49
C ASN A 159 1.43 -1.77 52.21
N THR A 160 0.56 -1.07 51.47
CA THR A 160 -0.45 -0.20 52.08
C THR A 160 -1.61 -0.96 52.71
N GLY A 161 -1.83 -2.23 52.33
CA GLY A 161 -2.93 -3.06 52.76
C GLY A 161 -4.33 -2.61 52.26
N ALA A 162 -4.35 -1.61 51.37
CA ALA A 162 -5.61 -0.98 50.91
C ALA A 162 -6.20 -1.59 49.62
N VAL A 163 -5.42 -2.44 48.93
CA VAL A 163 -5.78 -3.00 47.62
C VAL A 163 -5.46 -4.49 47.51
N THR A 164 -6.19 -5.22 46.65
CA THR A 164 -5.86 -6.61 46.35
C THR A 164 -4.57 -6.71 45.51
N TYR A 165 -4.02 -7.92 45.35
CA TYR A 165 -2.88 -8.17 44.49
C TYR A 165 -3.16 -7.74 43.04
N GLU A 166 -4.31 -8.16 42.52
CA GLU A 166 -4.76 -7.88 41.16
C GLU A 166 -4.87 -6.37 40.91
N GLN A 167 -5.48 -5.65 41.86
CA GLN A 167 -5.59 -4.18 41.83
C GLN A 167 -4.22 -3.51 41.92
N ALA A 168 -3.32 -4.00 42.76
CA ALA A 168 -1.96 -3.44 42.90
C ALA A 168 -1.16 -3.58 41.58
N VAL A 169 -1.25 -4.73 40.91
CA VAL A 169 -0.62 -4.96 39.61
C VAL A 169 -1.25 -4.08 38.54
N ASP A 170 -2.57 -3.97 38.47
CA ASP A 170 -3.26 -3.11 37.52
C ASP A 170 -2.89 -1.63 37.69
N ILE A 171 -2.80 -1.14 38.93
CA ILE A 171 -2.31 0.21 39.23
C ILE A 171 -0.88 0.40 38.77
N ALA A 172 -0.02 -0.56 39.04
CA ALA A 172 1.41 -0.50 38.66
C ALA A 172 1.61 -0.54 37.13
N CYS A 173 0.76 -1.26 36.41
CA CYS A 173 0.79 -1.39 34.94
C CYS A 173 -0.07 -0.35 34.21
N LYS A 174 -0.83 0.49 34.90
CA LYS A 174 -1.82 1.41 34.34
C LYS A 174 -1.28 2.25 33.19
N ASP A 175 -0.10 2.84 33.33
CA ASP A 175 0.49 3.70 32.29
C ASP A 175 0.84 2.90 31.03
N MET A 176 1.35 1.69 31.20
CA MET A 176 1.68 0.79 30.11
C MET A 176 0.41 0.30 29.38
N LEU A 177 -0.61 -0.12 30.12
CA LEU A 177 -1.86 -0.56 29.52
C LEU A 177 -2.60 0.59 28.81
N ASN A 178 -2.44 1.83 29.30
CA ASN A 178 -3.04 2.99 28.67
C ASN A 178 -2.33 3.46 27.39
N ALA A 179 -1.00 3.44 27.37
CA ALA A 179 -0.19 4.09 26.34
C ALA A 179 0.58 3.11 25.46
N GLY A 180 0.54 1.79 25.74
CA GLY A 180 1.43 0.82 25.13
C GLY A 180 2.89 1.03 25.52
N LEU A 181 3.80 0.45 24.74
CA LEU A 181 5.25 0.61 24.91
C LEU A 181 5.76 1.80 24.07
N ASN A 182 5.48 3.02 24.50
CA ASN A 182 5.82 4.27 23.80
C ASN A 182 7.32 4.59 23.86
N CYS A 183 8.11 3.78 23.17
CA CYS A 183 9.58 3.71 23.28
C CYS A 183 10.33 4.66 22.34
N VAL A 184 9.68 5.27 21.34
CA VAL A 184 10.30 6.17 20.37
C VAL A 184 10.02 7.62 20.77
N GLU A 185 11.06 8.37 21.10
CA GLU A 185 10.98 9.78 21.48
C GLU A 185 11.45 10.66 20.34
N TYR A 186 10.63 11.63 19.94
CA TYR A 186 10.94 12.62 18.91
C TYR A 186 11.66 13.84 19.53
N LYS A 187 12.31 14.64 18.67
CA LYS A 187 13.01 15.86 19.09
C LYS A 187 12.15 16.87 19.85
N ASN A 188 10.84 16.88 19.60
CA ASN A 188 9.87 17.71 20.29
C ASN A 188 9.36 17.11 21.62
N GLY A 189 9.95 15.98 22.06
CA GLY A 189 9.55 15.27 23.28
C GLY A 189 8.33 14.36 23.14
N ALA A 190 7.65 14.34 21.97
CA ALA A 190 6.53 13.43 21.75
C ALA A 190 7.02 11.98 21.71
N ARG A 191 6.25 11.08 22.34
CA ARG A 191 6.57 9.65 22.41
C ARG A 191 5.54 8.84 21.62
N HIS A 192 6.04 7.89 20.87
CA HIS A 192 5.25 7.00 20.02
C HIS A 192 5.58 5.54 20.32
N THR A 193 4.61 4.68 20.05
CA THR A 193 4.83 3.22 20.05
C THR A 193 5.67 2.80 18.86
N LEU A 194 6.27 1.61 18.91
CA LEU A 194 6.99 1.05 17.77
C LEU A 194 6.07 0.86 16.54
N PRO A 195 4.83 0.34 16.67
CA PRO A 195 3.90 0.21 15.55
C PRO A 195 3.60 1.54 14.83
N ASP A 196 3.29 2.60 15.58
CA ASP A 196 2.98 3.92 15.01
C ASP A 196 4.18 4.54 14.30
N TYR A 197 5.36 4.39 14.89
CA TYR A 197 6.61 4.86 14.28
C TYR A 197 6.93 4.10 13.00
N ALA A 198 6.83 2.78 13.02
CA ALA A 198 7.11 1.94 11.87
C ALA A 198 6.15 2.22 10.70
N ASP A 199 4.85 2.37 10.97
CA ASP A 199 3.86 2.74 9.97
C ASP A 199 4.23 4.06 9.28
N MET A 200 4.56 5.09 10.05
CA MET A 200 4.96 6.39 9.51
C MET A 200 6.26 6.30 8.69
N ALA A 201 7.27 5.61 9.21
CA ALA A 201 8.58 5.51 8.57
C ALA A 201 8.50 4.74 7.23
N VAL A 202 7.81 3.59 7.22
CA VAL A 202 7.67 2.74 6.05
C VAL A 202 6.79 3.39 4.98
N LYS A 203 5.65 3.99 5.35
CA LYS A 203 4.81 4.74 4.39
C LYS A 203 5.57 5.89 3.74
N THR A 204 6.35 6.64 4.53
CA THR A 204 7.18 7.74 4.02
C THR A 204 8.28 7.23 3.08
N ALA A 205 8.94 6.12 3.43
CA ALA A 205 9.99 5.52 2.60
C ALA A 205 9.42 4.96 1.29
N ASN A 206 8.30 4.25 1.34
CA ASN A 206 7.62 3.73 0.15
C ASN A 206 7.22 4.85 -0.81
N LYS A 207 6.63 5.95 -0.29
CA LYS A 207 6.30 7.10 -1.11
C LYS A 207 7.52 7.71 -1.81
N ARG A 208 8.62 7.91 -1.07
CA ARG A 208 9.86 8.46 -1.65
C ARG A 208 10.47 7.53 -2.70
N ALA A 209 10.37 6.22 -2.49
CA ALA A 209 10.83 5.23 -3.48
C ALA A 209 9.94 5.24 -4.73
N TYR A 210 8.63 5.32 -4.57
CA TYR A 210 7.68 5.42 -5.66
C TYR A 210 7.91 6.66 -6.52
N LEU A 211 8.00 7.86 -5.91
CA LEU A 211 8.32 9.12 -6.61
C LEU A 211 9.68 9.05 -7.33
N ARG A 212 10.64 8.31 -6.79
CA ARG A 212 11.93 8.07 -7.45
C ARG A 212 11.78 7.20 -8.70
N GLY A 213 10.94 6.18 -8.66
CA GLY A 213 10.60 5.36 -9.82
C GLY A 213 9.95 6.19 -10.92
N GLU A 214 8.94 6.99 -10.59
CA GLU A 214 8.30 7.93 -11.52
C GLU A 214 9.32 8.91 -12.14
N GLY A 215 10.15 9.54 -11.30
CA GLY A 215 11.12 10.54 -11.75
C GLY A 215 12.21 9.95 -12.66
N GLU A 216 12.69 8.74 -12.37
CA GLU A 216 13.63 8.05 -13.27
C GLU A 216 13.02 7.81 -14.65
N THR A 217 11.78 7.38 -14.71
CA THR A 217 11.07 7.15 -15.97
C THR A 217 10.84 8.46 -16.73
N ARG A 218 10.42 9.54 -16.05
CA ARG A 218 10.34 10.87 -16.68
C ARG A 218 11.67 11.31 -17.27
N ALA A 219 12.77 11.16 -16.52
CA ALA A 219 14.10 11.50 -17.01
C ALA A 219 14.51 10.69 -18.26
N GLU A 220 14.16 9.40 -18.31
CA GLU A 220 14.38 8.56 -19.50
C GLU A 220 13.66 9.07 -20.74
N TRP A 221 12.47 9.65 -20.56
CA TRP A 221 11.69 10.27 -21.62
C TRP A 221 12.06 11.74 -21.89
N GLY A 222 13.06 12.27 -21.18
CA GLY A 222 13.53 13.65 -21.35
C GLY A 222 12.62 14.69 -20.72
N MET A 223 11.80 14.31 -19.76
CA MET A 223 10.84 15.17 -19.09
C MET A 223 11.23 15.42 -17.64
N SER A 224 11.03 16.65 -17.16
CA SER A 224 11.35 17.05 -15.80
C SER A 224 10.29 17.94 -15.14
N LEU A 225 9.23 18.32 -15.88
CA LEU A 225 8.17 19.14 -15.35
C LEU A 225 7.09 18.30 -14.68
N VAL A 226 6.70 18.70 -13.48
CA VAL A 226 5.67 18.03 -12.69
C VAL A 226 4.67 19.02 -12.12
N VAL A 227 3.44 18.57 -11.93
CA VAL A 227 2.40 19.30 -11.18
C VAL A 227 2.14 18.59 -9.87
N VAL A 228 1.99 19.34 -8.78
CA VAL A 228 1.61 18.78 -7.49
C VAL A 228 0.11 18.52 -7.48
N ASN A 229 -0.26 17.28 -7.16
CA ASN A 229 -1.66 16.83 -7.13
C ASN A 229 -2.08 16.46 -5.72
N SER A 230 -3.34 16.77 -5.42
CA SER A 230 -4.04 16.23 -4.27
C SER A 230 -4.36 14.74 -4.50
N ARG A 231 -3.94 13.87 -3.58
CA ARG A 231 -4.39 12.47 -3.55
C ARG A 231 -5.24 12.24 -2.30
N GLN A 232 -6.34 11.49 -2.45
CA GLN A 232 -7.22 11.10 -1.33
C GLN A 232 -7.74 12.26 -0.48
N GLY A 233 -8.01 13.40 -1.10
CA GLY A 233 -8.58 14.57 -0.46
C GLY A 233 -7.60 15.64 0.00
N GLY A 234 -6.31 15.50 -0.36
CA GLY A 234 -5.31 16.53 -0.12
C GLY A 234 -4.82 16.65 1.33
N CYS A 235 -3.85 17.50 1.49
CA CYS A 235 -3.29 17.87 2.78
C CYS A 235 -3.33 19.43 2.88
N PRO A 236 -3.95 20.02 3.91
CA PRO A 236 -4.02 21.48 4.05
C PRO A 236 -2.65 22.16 4.02
N ASP A 237 -1.64 21.58 4.67
CA ASP A 237 -0.27 22.10 4.66
C ASP A 237 0.34 22.18 3.25
N CYS A 238 -0.08 21.28 2.36
CA CYS A 238 0.37 21.19 0.98
C CYS A 238 -0.55 21.93 0.00
N ALA A 239 -1.74 22.41 0.40
CA ALA A 239 -2.75 23.05 -0.45
C ALA A 239 -2.15 24.17 -1.31
N LYS A 240 -1.27 24.98 -0.74
CA LYS A 240 -0.57 26.08 -1.46
C LYS A 240 0.31 25.63 -2.62
N TYR A 241 0.63 24.34 -2.75
CA TYR A 241 1.44 23.79 -3.84
C TYR A 241 0.61 23.04 -4.89
N ILE A 242 -0.61 22.64 -4.55
CA ILE A 242 -1.49 21.86 -5.43
C ILE A 242 -1.85 22.70 -6.67
N GLY A 243 -1.86 22.07 -7.83
CA GLY A 243 -2.11 22.71 -9.12
C GLY A 243 -0.95 23.57 -9.65
N LYS A 244 0.19 23.62 -8.95
CA LYS A 244 1.38 24.36 -9.39
C LYS A 244 2.40 23.46 -10.06
N VAL A 245 3.02 23.99 -11.12
CA VAL A 245 4.08 23.30 -11.87
C VAL A 245 5.43 23.57 -11.21
N PHE A 246 6.26 22.54 -11.17
CA PHE A 246 7.63 22.56 -10.65
C PHE A 246 8.58 21.84 -11.60
N ILE A 247 9.84 22.28 -11.62
CA ILE A 247 10.94 21.52 -12.20
C ILE A 247 11.36 20.46 -11.18
N ASP A 248 11.27 19.18 -11.53
CA ASP A 248 11.65 18.07 -10.68
C ASP A 248 13.16 17.83 -10.73
N ASP A 249 13.89 18.59 -9.93
CA ASP A 249 15.33 18.49 -9.73
C ASP A 249 15.71 17.40 -8.69
N VAL A 250 14.71 16.77 -8.05
CA VAL A 250 14.91 15.77 -6.99
C VAL A 250 14.91 14.34 -7.52
N TYR A 251 13.94 14.02 -8.37
CA TYR A 251 13.69 12.68 -8.87
C TYR A 251 13.97 12.53 -10.37
N SER A 252 13.73 13.58 -11.18
CA SER A 252 13.88 13.55 -12.64
C SER A 252 15.14 14.26 -13.15
N ASN A 253 16.05 14.72 -12.26
CA ASN A 253 17.26 15.46 -12.62
C ASN A 253 17.02 16.75 -13.43
N GLY A 254 15.87 17.38 -13.22
CA GLY A 254 15.52 18.64 -13.89
C GLY A 254 16.47 19.79 -13.53
N LYS A 255 16.59 20.76 -14.42
CA LYS A 255 17.45 21.94 -14.28
C LYS A 255 16.64 23.22 -14.49
N LYS A 256 17.10 24.33 -13.93
CA LYS A 256 16.47 25.64 -14.14
C LYS A 256 16.31 26.05 -15.61
N SER A 257 17.09 25.45 -16.50
CA SER A 257 16.97 25.65 -17.96
C SER A 257 15.73 24.99 -18.57
N ASP A 258 15.07 24.08 -17.87
CA ASP A 258 13.96 23.26 -18.39
C ASP A 258 12.63 24.02 -18.41
N GLY A 259 12.60 25.25 -17.86
CA GLY A 259 11.42 26.10 -17.88
C GLY A 259 11.48 27.21 -16.84
N ASN A 260 10.52 28.15 -16.92
CA ASN A 260 10.40 29.25 -15.96
C ASN A 260 9.50 28.86 -14.76
N TYR A 261 9.84 27.71 -14.11
CA TYR A 261 9.11 27.19 -12.97
C TYR A 261 10.03 27.07 -11.75
N PRO A 262 9.47 27.10 -10.51
CA PRO A 262 10.25 26.87 -9.29
C PRO A 262 10.76 25.42 -9.23
N LEU A 263 11.85 25.20 -8.48
CA LEU A 263 12.40 23.86 -8.23
C LEU A 263 11.57 23.12 -7.19
N LEU A 264 11.33 21.82 -7.42
CA LEU A 264 10.62 20.94 -6.50
C LEU A 264 11.37 20.80 -5.17
N SER A 265 12.71 20.77 -5.19
CA SER A 265 13.56 20.73 -3.99
C SER A 265 13.28 21.91 -3.05
N THR A 266 13.01 23.09 -3.58
CA THR A 266 12.66 24.27 -2.79
C THR A 266 11.30 24.12 -2.12
N ALA A 267 10.30 23.60 -2.82
CA ALA A 267 8.99 23.33 -2.25
C ALA A 267 9.06 22.26 -1.13
N ILE A 268 9.83 21.19 -1.34
CA ILE A 268 10.06 20.12 -0.33
C ILE A 268 10.75 20.71 0.91
N LYS A 269 11.76 21.55 0.74
CA LYS A 269 12.43 22.23 1.86
C LYS A 269 11.45 23.11 2.67
N ASN A 270 10.45 23.65 2.01
CA ASN A 270 9.42 24.51 2.61
C ASN A 270 8.17 23.75 3.07
N GLY A 271 8.25 22.42 3.23
CA GLY A 271 7.23 21.59 3.86
C GLY A 271 6.40 20.70 2.93
N LEU A 272 6.56 20.79 1.60
CA LEU A 272 5.90 19.86 0.68
C LEU A 272 6.40 18.41 0.95
N PHE A 273 5.50 17.44 0.91
CA PHE A 273 5.78 16.02 1.16
C PHE A 273 6.37 15.74 2.54
N HIS A 274 5.86 16.43 3.57
CA HIS A 274 6.17 16.13 4.97
C HIS A 274 5.85 14.63 5.32
N PRO A 275 6.33 14.10 6.45
CA PRO A 275 5.99 12.73 6.87
C PRO A 275 4.47 12.51 6.89
N ARG A 276 4.01 11.36 6.38
CA ARG A 276 2.57 11.01 6.20
C ARG A 276 1.80 11.85 5.19
N CYS A 277 2.42 12.77 4.46
CA CYS A 277 1.73 13.51 3.41
C CYS A 277 1.13 12.58 2.36
N LYS A 278 -0.13 12.82 1.97
CA LYS A 278 -0.89 12.01 1.00
C LYS A 278 -0.70 12.50 -0.44
N ASP A 279 -0.32 13.77 -0.64
CA ASP A 279 -0.20 14.40 -1.96
C ASP A 279 1.00 13.86 -2.74
N SER A 280 0.95 13.98 -4.05
CA SER A 280 1.96 13.45 -4.96
C SER A 280 2.22 14.42 -6.12
N THR A 281 3.04 13.99 -7.06
CA THR A 281 3.20 14.68 -8.35
C THR A 281 2.67 13.81 -9.47
N SER A 282 2.25 14.44 -10.56
CA SER A 282 2.13 13.81 -11.88
C SER A 282 2.95 14.60 -12.89
N THR A 283 3.17 14.00 -14.06
CA THR A 283 3.90 14.67 -15.13
C THR A 283 3.10 15.86 -15.66
N TYR A 284 3.75 16.99 -15.83
CA TYR A 284 3.16 18.14 -16.52
C TYR A 284 3.42 18.00 -18.02
N TYR A 285 2.36 17.86 -18.77
CA TYR A 285 2.38 17.85 -20.23
C TYR A 285 1.93 19.22 -20.72
N GLU A 286 2.86 19.98 -21.28
CA GLU A 286 2.58 21.32 -21.80
C GLU A 286 1.45 21.26 -22.85
N GLU A 287 0.53 22.22 -22.83
CA GLU A 287 -0.68 22.29 -23.68
C GLU A 287 -1.74 21.20 -23.43
N ILE A 288 -1.50 20.22 -22.55
CA ILE A 288 -2.40 19.09 -22.29
C ILE A 288 -2.91 19.11 -20.85
N THR A 289 -2.01 19.35 -19.89
CA THR A 289 -2.36 19.31 -18.48
C THR A 289 -3.14 20.57 -18.09
N THR A 290 -4.38 20.39 -17.64
CA THR A 290 -5.17 21.46 -17.05
C THR A 290 -4.68 21.71 -15.62
N LEU A 291 -4.35 22.96 -15.30
CA LEU A 291 -3.93 23.36 -13.96
C LEU A 291 -5.15 23.86 -13.19
N GLU A 292 -5.51 23.16 -12.14
CA GLU A 292 -6.62 23.53 -11.25
C GLU A 292 -6.05 23.83 -9.86
N PRO A 293 -5.81 25.09 -9.50
CA PRO A 293 -5.43 25.47 -8.15
C PRO A 293 -6.60 25.23 -7.19
N VAL A 294 -6.28 24.86 -5.96
CA VAL A 294 -7.28 24.64 -4.92
C VAL A 294 -8.03 25.93 -4.63
N SER A 295 -9.35 25.88 -4.67
CA SER A 295 -10.21 27.00 -4.28
C SER A 295 -10.26 27.14 -2.74
N PRO A 296 -10.65 28.33 -2.21
CA PRO A 296 -10.83 28.50 -0.76
C PRO A 296 -11.87 27.54 -0.17
N GLU A 297 -12.89 27.18 -0.93
CA GLU A 297 -13.93 26.23 -0.52
C GLU A 297 -13.37 24.80 -0.42
N GLU A 298 -12.54 24.40 -1.37
CA GLU A 298 -11.86 23.10 -1.37
C GLU A 298 -10.83 23.01 -0.23
N GLU A 299 -10.08 24.09 0.04
CA GLU A 299 -9.15 24.15 1.18
C GLU A 299 -9.90 23.99 2.51
N ALA A 300 -11.04 24.68 2.68
CA ALA A 300 -11.89 24.54 3.86
C ALA A 300 -12.48 23.12 4.02
N GLU A 301 -12.75 22.42 2.91
CA GLU A 301 -13.20 21.03 2.95
C GLU A 301 -12.05 20.07 3.31
N MET A 302 -10.83 20.30 2.81
CA MET A 302 -9.63 19.57 3.21
C MET A 302 -9.40 19.68 4.72
N ASP A 303 -9.49 20.88 5.29
CA ASP A 303 -9.40 21.14 6.73
C ASP A 303 -10.46 20.39 7.53
N ARG A 304 -11.72 20.42 7.08
CA ARG A 304 -12.82 19.70 7.76
C ARG A 304 -12.57 18.20 7.77
N ARG A 305 -12.09 17.67 6.68
CA ARG A 305 -11.81 16.25 6.52
C ARG A 305 -10.62 15.83 7.39
N GLU A 306 -9.53 16.60 7.41
CA GLU A 306 -8.40 16.32 8.28
C GLU A 306 -8.82 16.29 9.75
N ARG A 307 -9.61 17.27 10.20
CA ARG A 307 -10.16 17.28 11.57
C ARG A 307 -11.05 16.08 11.88
N LEU A 308 -11.79 15.55 10.90
CA LEU A 308 -12.56 14.32 11.07
C LEU A 308 -11.67 13.10 11.19
N GLU A 309 -10.64 13.01 10.34
CA GLU A 309 -9.65 11.92 10.41
C GLU A 309 -8.87 11.94 11.73
N GLU A 310 -8.47 13.10 12.22
CA GLU A 310 -7.82 13.26 13.53
C GLU A 310 -8.72 12.79 14.68
N LYS A 311 -10.01 13.16 14.66
CA LYS A 311 -11.00 12.70 15.67
C LYS A 311 -11.21 11.19 15.59
N GLN A 312 -11.28 10.62 14.40
CA GLN A 312 -11.41 9.18 14.19
C GLN A 312 -10.18 8.44 14.71
N GLN A 313 -8.97 8.90 14.37
CA GLN A 313 -7.72 8.32 14.87
C GLN A 313 -7.59 8.45 16.40
N TYR A 314 -8.07 9.55 16.97
CA TYR A 314 -8.12 9.71 18.43
C TYR A 314 -9.08 8.68 19.05
N ALA A 315 -10.28 8.53 18.50
CA ALA A 315 -11.26 7.55 18.99
C ALA A 315 -10.70 6.12 18.91
N GLN A 316 -10.03 5.78 17.82
CA GLN A 316 -9.38 4.48 17.64
C GLN A 316 -8.29 4.23 18.68
N ARG A 317 -7.40 5.21 18.93
CA ARG A 317 -6.40 5.09 20.00
C ARG A 317 -7.00 4.92 21.39
N GLN A 318 -8.18 5.53 21.65
CA GLN A 318 -8.90 5.31 22.91
C GLN A 318 -9.49 3.89 22.97
N ALA A 319 -10.07 3.38 21.88
CA ALA A 319 -10.53 2.00 21.80
C ALA A 319 -9.38 1.03 22.10
N GLU A 320 -8.27 1.11 21.37
CA GLU A 320 -7.08 0.27 21.57
C GLU A 320 -6.54 0.33 23.01
N ARG A 321 -6.60 1.49 23.65
CA ARG A 321 -6.22 1.68 25.06
C ARG A 321 -7.12 0.86 25.99
N PHE A 322 -8.44 0.92 25.79
CA PHE A 322 -9.38 0.22 26.64
C PHE A 322 -9.44 -1.28 26.31
N ASP A 323 -9.22 -1.68 25.04
CA ASP A 323 -9.03 -3.08 24.66
C ASP A 323 -7.87 -3.70 25.42
N ARG A 324 -6.69 -3.04 25.43
CA ARG A 324 -5.54 -3.52 26.21
C ARG A 324 -5.83 -3.65 27.69
N ARG A 325 -6.61 -2.72 28.26
CA ARG A 325 -7.01 -2.80 29.67
C ARG A 325 -8.00 -3.93 29.92
N ALA A 326 -8.96 -4.14 29.03
CA ALA A 326 -9.93 -5.22 29.14
C ALA A 326 -9.25 -6.58 29.03
N GLU A 327 -8.28 -6.71 28.13
CA GLU A 327 -7.58 -7.98 27.88
C GLU A 327 -6.58 -8.30 28.98
N TYR A 328 -5.79 -7.31 29.45
CA TYR A 328 -4.61 -7.58 30.26
C TYR A 328 -4.72 -7.17 31.74
N SER A 329 -5.76 -6.45 32.19
CA SER A 329 -5.97 -6.23 33.63
C SER A 329 -6.16 -7.57 34.37
N LEU A 330 -5.73 -7.64 35.62
CA LEU A 330 -5.92 -8.84 36.44
C LEU A 330 -7.20 -8.79 37.27
N ASP A 331 -7.64 -7.61 37.68
CA ASP A 331 -8.88 -7.38 38.44
C ASP A 331 -10.09 -7.41 37.50
N GLU A 332 -11.09 -8.25 37.83
CA GLU A 332 -12.26 -8.49 36.96
C GLU A 332 -13.18 -7.27 36.84
N ASP A 333 -13.28 -6.42 37.87
CA ASP A 333 -14.05 -5.18 37.76
C ASP A 333 -13.35 -4.19 36.84
N ASN A 334 -12.03 -4.08 36.90
CA ASN A 334 -11.25 -3.27 35.97
C ASN A 334 -11.41 -3.76 34.53
N LYS A 335 -11.42 -5.07 34.27
CA LYS A 335 -11.67 -5.64 32.96
C LYS A 335 -13.04 -5.25 32.42
N ARG A 336 -14.09 -5.46 33.23
CA ARG A 336 -15.48 -5.15 32.85
C ARG A 336 -15.67 -3.68 32.52
N ILE A 337 -15.13 -2.79 33.37
CA ILE A 337 -15.20 -1.34 33.13
C ILE A 337 -14.45 -0.97 31.84
N ALA A 338 -13.28 -1.57 31.62
CA ALA A 338 -12.49 -1.31 30.44
C ALA A 338 -13.20 -1.80 29.16
N GLN A 339 -13.84 -2.99 29.18
CA GLN A 339 -14.59 -3.51 28.05
C GLN A 339 -15.74 -2.58 27.65
N THR A 340 -16.55 -2.13 28.61
CA THR A 340 -17.64 -1.18 28.33
C THR A 340 -17.10 0.10 27.67
N ARG A 341 -15.96 0.60 28.14
CA ARG A 341 -15.34 1.78 27.54
C ARG A 341 -14.75 1.52 26.16
N ALA A 342 -14.21 0.33 25.90
CA ALA A 342 -13.73 -0.08 24.60
C ALA A 342 -14.88 -0.06 23.58
N ASP A 343 -15.99 -0.68 23.90
CA ASP A 343 -17.18 -0.74 23.05
C ASP A 343 -17.68 0.67 22.70
N GLU A 344 -17.80 1.58 23.71
CA GLU A 344 -18.18 2.98 23.48
C GLU A 344 -17.24 3.70 22.50
N TRP A 345 -15.93 3.45 22.58
CA TRP A 345 -14.96 4.11 21.71
C TRP A 345 -14.90 3.49 20.31
N HIS A 346 -15.12 2.18 20.17
CA HIS A 346 -15.27 1.52 18.88
C HIS A 346 -16.49 2.07 18.12
N ASP A 347 -17.65 2.18 18.77
CA ASP A 347 -18.84 2.77 18.17
C ASP A 347 -18.61 4.22 17.71
N ARG A 348 -17.89 4.99 18.51
CA ARG A 348 -17.52 6.36 18.16
C ARG A 348 -16.56 6.42 16.98
N ALA A 349 -15.55 5.53 16.93
CA ALA A 349 -14.60 5.45 15.83
C ALA A 349 -15.30 5.09 14.51
N ASN A 350 -16.20 4.10 14.53
CA ASN A 350 -17.02 3.68 13.39
C ASN A 350 -17.92 4.82 12.89
N THR A 351 -18.59 5.53 13.80
CA THR A 351 -19.43 6.68 13.43
C THR A 351 -18.62 7.79 12.75
N LEU A 352 -17.40 8.06 13.21
CA LEU A 352 -16.52 9.07 12.62
C LEU A 352 -15.96 8.62 11.27
N GLU A 353 -15.67 7.33 11.10
CA GLU A 353 -15.25 6.75 9.83
C GLU A 353 -16.33 6.87 8.75
N GLU A 354 -17.59 6.57 9.09
CA GLU A 354 -18.71 6.76 8.18
C GLU A 354 -18.89 8.23 7.77
N LYS A 355 -18.73 9.16 8.71
CA LYS A 355 -18.78 10.61 8.42
C LYS A 355 -17.65 11.03 7.48
N ALA A 356 -16.43 10.52 7.71
CA ALA A 356 -15.27 10.81 6.85
C ALA A 356 -15.46 10.23 5.44
N LYS A 357 -16.00 9.01 5.31
CA LYS A 357 -16.34 8.41 4.00
C LYS A 357 -17.41 9.23 3.26
N LYS A 358 -18.45 9.69 3.94
CA LYS A 358 -19.49 10.54 3.35
C LYS A 358 -18.93 11.90 2.90
N ALA A 359 -18.08 12.53 3.69
CA ALA A 359 -17.39 13.77 3.32
C ALA A 359 -16.45 13.57 2.13
N GLY A 360 -15.75 12.41 2.05
CA GLY A 360 -14.89 12.07 0.91
C GLY A 360 -15.63 11.90 -0.41
N ASN A 361 -16.89 11.46 -0.38
CA ASN A 361 -17.73 11.30 -1.57
C ASN A 361 -18.40 12.62 -2.03
N SER A 362 -18.32 13.69 -1.25
CA SER A 362 -18.91 15.00 -1.56
C SER A 362 -17.95 15.96 -2.27
N LEU A 363 -16.67 15.57 -2.44
CA LEU A 363 -15.73 16.36 -3.24
C LEU A 363 -16.12 16.30 -4.72
N PRO A 364 -16.07 17.44 -5.44
CA PRO A 364 -16.27 17.46 -6.88
C PRO A 364 -15.32 16.45 -7.56
N GLU A 365 -15.82 15.75 -8.56
CA GLU A 365 -15.02 14.80 -9.37
C GLU A 365 -13.74 15.43 -9.97
N SER A 366 -13.66 16.76 -10.03
CA SER A 366 -12.51 17.55 -10.47
C SER A 366 -11.25 17.30 -9.62
N VAL A 367 -11.38 17.21 -8.30
CA VAL A 367 -10.22 16.99 -7.40
C VAL A 367 -9.72 15.54 -7.46
N ALA A 368 -10.61 14.59 -7.76
CA ALA A 368 -10.25 13.19 -8.00
C ALA A 368 -9.69 12.94 -9.42
N LYS A 369 -9.91 13.88 -10.35
CA LYS A 369 -9.59 13.76 -11.78
C LYS A 369 -8.39 14.56 -12.25
N SER A 370 -7.64 15.25 -11.38
CA SER A 370 -6.43 15.98 -11.79
C SER A 370 -5.29 15.08 -12.34
N GLY A 371 -5.56 13.79 -12.51
CA GLY A 371 -4.75 12.83 -13.25
C GLY A 371 -5.34 12.45 -14.61
N LYS A 372 -6.42 13.09 -15.09
CA LYS A 372 -6.97 12.83 -16.42
C LYS A 372 -6.68 13.99 -17.37
N SER A 373 -5.77 13.71 -18.27
CA SER A 373 -5.40 14.49 -19.45
C SER A 373 -6.59 15.20 -20.09
N GLY A 374 -6.43 16.48 -20.38
CA GLY A 374 -7.36 17.29 -21.14
C GLY A 374 -7.63 16.71 -22.54
N ILE A 375 -8.75 17.11 -23.10
CA ILE A 375 -9.26 16.65 -24.39
C ILE A 375 -8.26 16.95 -25.50
N ILE A 376 -7.55 15.92 -25.96
CA ILE A 376 -6.71 16.00 -27.16
C ILE A 376 -7.57 15.69 -28.38
N LYS A 377 -7.42 16.47 -29.46
CA LYS A 377 -8.02 16.16 -30.76
C LYS A 377 -7.63 14.75 -31.19
N GLU A 378 -8.60 13.85 -31.30
CA GLU A 378 -8.43 12.46 -31.66
C GLU A 378 -7.70 12.29 -33.01
N LYS A 379 -6.54 11.61 -32.98
CA LYS A 379 -6.06 10.93 -34.19
C LYS A 379 -6.97 9.74 -34.45
N SER A 380 -7.27 9.45 -35.71
CA SER A 380 -8.13 8.35 -36.14
C SER A 380 -7.72 7.02 -35.49
N LYS A 381 -8.41 6.64 -34.45
CA LYS A 381 -8.25 5.34 -33.77
C LYS A 381 -8.87 4.25 -34.67
N LYS A 382 -8.32 3.04 -34.62
CA LYS A 382 -8.99 1.87 -35.23
C LYS A 382 -10.41 1.78 -34.65
N PRO A 383 -11.45 1.59 -35.48
CA PRO A 383 -12.82 1.51 -34.97
C PRO A 383 -12.99 0.33 -34.00
N ILE A 384 -13.91 0.47 -33.05
CA ILE A 384 -14.33 -0.63 -32.18
C ILE A 384 -14.92 -1.74 -33.08
N THR A 385 -14.47 -2.98 -32.86
CA THR A 385 -15.04 -4.15 -33.56
C THR A 385 -16.39 -4.48 -32.92
N PRO A 386 -17.51 -4.44 -33.67
CA PRO A 386 -18.81 -4.82 -33.14
C PRO A 386 -18.84 -6.30 -32.71
N ILE A 387 -19.35 -6.56 -31.52
CA ILE A 387 -19.57 -7.92 -31.04
C ILE A 387 -20.78 -8.51 -31.74
N THR A 388 -20.57 -9.60 -32.48
CA THR A 388 -21.63 -10.31 -33.20
C THR A 388 -22.04 -11.58 -32.47
N ASP A 389 -23.26 -12.07 -32.66
CA ASP A 389 -23.71 -13.36 -32.10
C ASP A 389 -22.85 -14.53 -32.61
N LYS A 390 -22.31 -14.40 -33.81
CA LYS A 390 -21.36 -15.34 -34.40
C LYS A 390 -20.03 -15.33 -33.63
N ALA A 391 -19.54 -14.17 -33.20
CA ALA A 391 -18.34 -14.06 -32.38
C ALA A 391 -18.57 -14.72 -31.01
N ILE A 392 -19.68 -14.43 -30.34
CA ILE A 392 -20.06 -15.04 -29.06
C ILE A 392 -20.18 -16.57 -29.18
N SER A 393 -20.80 -17.07 -30.23
CA SER A 393 -21.00 -18.52 -30.44
C SER A 393 -19.68 -19.26 -30.68
N ARG A 394 -18.71 -18.61 -31.33
CA ARG A 394 -17.38 -19.16 -31.66
C ARG A 394 -16.39 -19.20 -30.53
N ILE A 395 -16.66 -18.58 -29.39
CA ILE A 395 -15.75 -18.56 -28.24
C ILE A 395 -15.33 -20.00 -27.88
N PRO A 396 -14.04 -20.34 -27.98
CA PRO A 396 -13.58 -21.70 -27.72
C PRO A 396 -13.60 -22.03 -26.22
N LYS A 397 -13.68 -23.32 -25.89
CA LYS A 397 -13.26 -23.82 -24.58
C LYS A 397 -11.74 -23.77 -24.54
N VAL A 398 -11.17 -23.18 -23.52
CA VAL A 398 -9.72 -23.12 -23.28
C VAL A 398 -9.40 -23.95 -22.06
N ASP A 399 -8.50 -24.92 -22.21
CA ASP A 399 -7.98 -25.68 -21.07
C ASP A 399 -6.90 -24.83 -20.36
N ILE A 400 -7.12 -24.54 -19.08
CA ILE A 400 -6.26 -23.66 -18.27
C ILE A 400 -5.64 -24.50 -17.17
N GLU A 401 -4.33 -24.37 -16.95
CA GLU A 401 -3.61 -25.11 -15.92
C GLU A 401 -4.19 -24.85 -14.52
N GLY A 402 -4.48 -25.91 -13.78
CA GLY A 402 -5.07 -25.85 -12.45
C GLY A 402 -6.59 -25.77 -12.40
N TYR A 403 -7.30 -25.85 -13.57
CA TYR A 403 -8.76 -25.92 -13.65
C TYR A 403 -9.25 -27.25 -14.21
N THR A 404 -10.35 -27.76 -13.65
CA THR A 404 -11.00 -28.98 -14.15
C THR A 404 -11.74 -28.71 -15.46
N GLU A 405 -12.07 -29.77 -16.20
CA GLU A 405 -12.84 -29.66 -17.45
C GLU A 405 -14.21 -28.96 -17.23
N GLU A 406 -14.88 -29.28 -16.12
CA GLU A 406 -16.13 -28.63 -15.73
C GLU A 406 -15.94 -27.13 -15.48
N GLN A 407 -14.86 -26.75 -14.82
CA GLN A 407 -14.52 -25.33 -14.61
C GLN A 407 -14.20 -24.63 -15.93
N CYS A 408 -13.48 -25.27 -16.84
CA CYS A 408 -13.20 -24.70 -18.18
C CYS A 408 -14.48 -24.49 -19.00
N LEU A 409 -15.48 -25.34 -18.88
CA LEU A 409 -16.79 -25.14 -19.48
C LEU A 409 -17.56 -23.96 -18.84
N LYS A 410 -17.48 -23.82 -17.53
CA LYS A 410 -18.04 -22.64 -16.82
C LYS A 410 -17.33 -21.34 -17.25
N ILE A 411 -16.01 -21.36 -17.40
CA ILE A 411 -15.21 -20.25 -17.89
C ILE A 411 -15.64 -19.85 -19.31
N GLN A 412 -15.82 -20.81 -20.22
CA GLN A 412 -16.32 -20.54 -21.56
C GLN A 412 -17.70 -19.85 -21.52
N LYS A 413 -18.59 -20.28 -20.64
CA LYS A 413 -19.89 -19.62 -20.44
C LYS A 413 -19.71 -18.18 -19.97
N GLN A 414 -18.82 -17.94 -19.01
CA GLN A 414 -18.53 -16.59 -18.53
C GLN A 414 -17.92 -15.69 -19.61
N HIS A 415 -17.07 -16.20 -20.50
CA HIS A 415 -16.57 -15.46 -21.66
C HIS A 415 -17.70 -15.01 -22.59
N LYS A 416 -18.68 -15.88 -22.83
CA LYS A 416 -19.87 -15.56 -23.65
C LYS A 416 -20.74 -14.50 -22.98
N GLU A 417 -20.97 -14.61 -21.69
CA GLU A 417 -21.71 -13.62 -20.91
C GLU A 417 -20.99 -12.26 -20.87
N LEU A 418 -19.66 -12.24 -20.76
CA LEU A 418 -18.85 -11.02 -20.80
C LEU A 418 -19.06 -10.26 -22.11
N LEU A 419 -18.92 -10.94 -23.27
CA LEU A 419 -19.14 -10.29 -24.57
C LEU A 419 -20.60 -9.87 -24.75
N LYS A 420 -21.56 -10.69 -24.30
CA LYS A 420 -22.97 -10.33 -24.34
C LYS A 420 -23.25 -9.08 -23.54
N PHE A 421 -22.73 -9.00 -22.32
CA PHE A 421 -22.85 -7.82 -21.44
C PHE A 421 -22.20 -6.58 -22.07
N SER A 422 -21.00 -6.71 -22.64
CA SER A 422 -20.32 -5.60 -23.33
C SER A 422 -21.17 -5.10 -24.53
N LYS A 423 -21.72 -6.01 -25.33
CA LYS A 423 -22.59 -5.69 -26.47
C LYS A 423 -23.85 -4.94 -26.03
N GLU A 424 -24.56 -5.46 -25.04
CA GLU A 424 -25.89 -5.00 -24.65
C GLU A 424 -25.87 -3.83 -23.69
N GLN A 425 -24.85 -3.75 -22.80
CA GLN A 425 -24.81 -2.83 -21.65
C GLN A 425 -23.66 -1.83 -21.68
N ASN A 426 -22.71 -1.96 -22.62
CA ASN A 426 -21.54 -1.07 -22.71
C ASN A 426 -21.08 -0.78 -24.14
N GLU A 427 -21.95 -0.77 -25.11
CA GLU A 427 -21.72 -0.32 -26.53
C GLU A 427 -20.48 -1.00 -27.17
N ASN A 428 -20.22 -2.28 -26.91
CA ASN A 428 -19.04 -3.05 -27.32
C ASN A 428 -17.70 -2.52 -26.76
N LYS A 429 -17.72 -1.66 -25.73
CA LYS A 429 -16.55 -1.15 -25.01
C LYS A 429 -16.06 -2.18 -23.98
N GLU A 430 -14.94 -1.89 -23.31
CA GLU A 430 -14.38 -2.80 -22.33
C GLU A 430 -15.31 -3.06 -21.14
N VAL A 431 -15.37 -4.31 -20.73
CA VAL A 431 -16.06 -4.78 -19.53
C VAL A 431 -15.16 -5.80 -18.85
N ALA A 432 -15.11 -5.80 -17.52
CA ALA A 432 -14.43 -6.85 -16.77
C ALA A 432 -15.35 -7.58 -15.80
N PHE A 433 -15.07 -8.86 -15.63
CA PHE A 433 -15.62 -9.72 -14.58
C PHE A 433 -14.51 -10.16 -13.66
N VAL A 434 -14.75 -10.06 -12.36
CA VAL A 434 -13.85 -10.53 -11.29
C VAL A 434 -14.55 -11.66 -10.54
N LEU A 435 -13.98 -12.86 -10.60
CA LEU A 435 -14.55 -14.07 -10.02
C LEU A 435 -13.60 -14.67 -8.97
N LYS A 436 -14.15 -15.52 -8.11
CA LYS A 436 -13.32 -16.45 -7.32
C LYS A 436 -12.55 -17.39 -8.23
N ASN A 437 -11.41 -17.91 -7.75
CA ASN A 437 -10.54 -18.82 -8.50
C ASN A 437 -11.25 -20.09 -8.98
N ASP A 438 -12.22 -20.59 -8.23
CA ASP A 438 -13.04 -21.77 -8.59
C ASP A 438 -14.14 -21.46 -9.61
N VAL A 439 -14.23 -20.20 -10.05
CA VAL A 439 -15.24 -19.68 -11.00
C VAL A 439 -16.68 -19.86 -10.51
N SER A 440 -16.87 -20.07 -9.21
CA SER A 440 -18.20 -20.34 -8.63
C SER A 440 -19.07 -19.10 -8.53
N LYS A 441 -18.47 -17.90 -8.33
CA LYS A 441 -19.20 -16.66 -8.07
C LYS A 441 -18.40 -15.43 -8.52
N MET A 442 -19.09 -14.46 -9.12
CA MET A 442 -18.57 -13.11 -9.29
C MET A 442 -18.42 -12.42 -7.92
N ILE A 443 -17.32 -11.70 -7.75
CA ILE A 443 -17.01 -11.00 -6.49
C ILE A 443 -17.59 -9.59 -6.52
N THR A 444 -17.67 -8.99 -7.70
CA THR A 444 -18.21 -7.65 -7.93
C THR A 444 -19.25 -7.68 -9.03
N GLU A 445 -20.08 -6.65 -9.11
CA GLU A 445 -20.86 -6.38 -10.32
C GLU A 445 -19.92 -6.18 -11.53
N PRO A 446 -20.41 -6.42 -12.78
CA PRO A 446 -19.63 -6.17 -13.98
C PRO A 446 -19.05 -4.75 -14.01
N ILE A 447 -17.75 -4.63 -14.23
CA ILE A 447 -17.06 -3.34 -14.27
C ILE A 447 -17.10 -2.82 -15.69
N LYS A 448 -17.75 -1.66 -15.91
CA LYS A 448 -17.81 -1.00 -17.22
C LYS A 448 -16.60 -0.10 -17.41
N GLY A 449 -15.85 -0.33 -18.46
CA GLY A 449 -14.71 0.49 -18.89
C GLY A 449 -15.06 1.37 -20.10
N THR A 450 -14.02 2.03 -20.60
CA THR A 450 -14.06 2.80 -21.85
C THR A 450 -13.74 1.89 -23.06
N ASP A 451 -13.44 2.46 -24.20
CA ASP A 451 -12.96 1.74 -25.38
C ASP A 451 -11.46 1.33 -25.30
N GLU A 452 -10.75 1.70 -24.24
CA GLU A 452 -9.30 1.45 -24.06
C GLU A 452 -8.87 1.10 -22.63
N LYS A 453 -9.75 1.24 -21.63
CA LYS A 453 -9.34 1.11 -20.24
C LYS A 453 -10.46 0.65 -19.32
N ILE A 454 -10.10 -0.25 -18.41
CA ILE A 454 -10.89 -0.61 -17.23
C ILE A 454 -10.19 -0.10 -15.99
N ASP A 455 -10.95 0.50 -15.09
CA ASP A 455 -10.50 0.83 -13.74
C ASP A 455 -11.05 -0.22 -12.78
N PHE A 456 -10.19 -1.08 -12.29
CA PHE A 456 -10.59 -2.12 -11.35
C PHE A 456 -10.85 -1.59 -9.94
N GLY A 457 -10.34 -0.40 -9.59
CA GLY A 457 -10.52 0.21 -8.27
C GLY A 457 -10.20 -0.77 -7.12
N SER A 458 -11.16 -0.96 -6.20
CA SER A 458 -11.06 -1.92 -5.09
C SER A 458 -11.48 -3.36 -5.45
N ALA A 459 -11.86 -3.64 -6.70
CA ALA A 459 -12.38 -4.94 -7.11
C ALA A 459 -11.35 -6.09 -7.05
N LEU A 460 -10.06 -5.77 -7.06
CA LEU A 460 -8.97 -6.75 -7.01
C LEU A 460 -8.54 -7.10 -5.57
N GLN A 461 -9.37 -6.82 -4.58
CA GLN A 461 -9.14 -7.25 -3.20
C GLN A 461 -9.52 -8.73 -3.03
N GLY A 462 -8.58 -9.53 -2.52
CA GLY A 462 -8.79 -10.96 -2.29
C GLY A 462 -7.54 -11.79 -2.55
N LYS A 463 -7.74 -13.08 -2.77
CA LYS A 463 -6.67 -14.03 -3.07
C LYS A 463 -7.07 -14.93 -4.23
N ASP A 464 -6.10 -15.22 -5.09
CA ASP A 464 -6.24 -16.14 -6.22
C ASP A 464 -7.47 -15.80 -7.11
N LEU A 465 -7.61 -14.54 -7.51
CA LEU A 465 -8.73 -14.07 -8.32
C LEU A 465 -8.62 -14.54 -9.76
N PHE A 466 -9.78 -14.83 -10.37
CA PHE A 466 -9.94 -15.04 -11.79
C PHE A 466 -10.54 -13.78 -12.41
N VAL A 467 -9.77 -13.10 -13.26
CA VAL A 467 -10.16 -11.82 -13.88
C VAL A 467 -10.22 -11.98 -15.37
N MET A 468 -11.30 -11.52 -16.00
CA MET A 468 -11.42 -11.46 -17.44
C MET A 468 -11.95 -10.11 -17.89
N HIS A 469 -11.50 -9.64 -19.06
CA HIS A 469 -12.02 -8.43 -19.69
C HIS A 469 -12.02 -8.57 -21.22
N ASN A 470 -12.81 -7.74 -21.91
CA ASN A 470 -12.79 -7.76 -23.38
C ASN A 470 -11.94 -6.63 -23.97
N HIS A 471 -11.38 -6.90 -25.14
CA HIS A 471 -10.65 -5.91 -25.93
C HIS A 471 -11.44 -5.49 -27.18
N PRO A 472 -11.95 -4.25 -27.22
CA PRO A 472 -12.84 -3.76 -28.29
C PRO A 472 -12.21 -3.73 -29.68
N ARG A 473 -10.89 -3.64 -29.77
CA ARG A 473 -10.15 -3.57 -31.05
C ARG A 473 -9.39 -4.85 -31.38
N ASN A 474 -9.73 -5.95 -30.73
CA ASN A 474 -9.11 -7.27 -30.89
C ASN A 474 -7.59 -7.26 -30.66
N SER A 475 -7.09 -6.34 -29.84
CA SER A 475 -5.68 -6.30 -29.44
C SER A 475 -5.33 -7.44 -28.49
N SER A 476 -4.07 -7.80 -28.43
CA SER A 476 -3.48 -8.66 -27.40
C SER A 476 -3.18 -7.83 -26.14
N TYR A 477 -2.67 -8.47 -25.07
CA TYR A 477 -2.28 -7.77 -23.85
C TYR A 477 -1.48 -6.50 -24.13
N SER A 478 -1.92 -5.40 -23.57
CA SER A 478 -1.17 -4.15 -23.54
C SER A 478 -0.06 -4.20 -22.46
N LEU A 479 0.84 -3.22 -22.46
CA LEU A 479 1.80 -3.10 -21.37
C LEU A 479 1.09 -2.88 -20.03
N ASN A 480 -0.01 -2.11 -20.03
CA ASN A 480 -0.82 -1.87 -18.85
C ASN A 480 -1.44 -3.17 -18.29
N ASP A 481 -1.96 -4.04 -19.16
CA ASP A 481 -2.49 -5.34 -18.73
C ASP A 481 -1.41 -6.20 -18.06
N ILE A 482 -0.21 -6.22 -18.64
CA ILE A 482 0.92 -6.98 -18.07
C ILE A 482 1.37 -6.39 -16.73
N ILE A 483 1.45 -5.07 -16.63
CA ILE A 483 1.79 -4.38 -15.37
C ILE A 483 0.71 -4.67 -14.32
N GLU A 484 -0.56 -4.55 -14.66
CA GLU A 484 -1.69 -4.83 -13.76
C GLU A 484 -1.67 -6.29 -13.27
N PHE A 485 -1.46 -7.24 -14.18
CA PHE A 485 -1.32 -8.65 -13.85
C PHE A 485 -0.14 -8.92 -12.92
N ILE A 486 1.03 -8.31 -13.17
CA ILE A 486 2.23 -8.50 -12.33
C ILE A 486 2.06 -7.81 -10.98
N LYS A 487 1.52 -6.59 -10.93
CA LYS A 487 1.38 -5.78 -9.70
C LYS A 487 0.40 -6.37 -8.69
N ASN A 488 -0.66 -7.02 -9.14
CA ASN A 488 -1.70 -7.54 -8.27
C ASN A 488 -1.47 -9.01 -7.95
N ASP A 489 -0.89 -9.28 -6.78
CA ASP A 489 -0.66 -10.64 -6.28
C ASP A 489 -1.99 -11.40 -6.08
N SER A 490 -3.11 -10.68 -5.94
CA SER A 490 -4.45 -11.25 -5.84
C SER A 490 -4.93 -11.92 -7.12
N ILE A 491 -4.45 -11.51 -8.30
CA ILE A 491 -4.84 -12.10 -9.59
C ILE A 491 -4.07 -13.40 -9.81
N LYS A 492 -4.77 -14.52 -9.94
CA LYS A 492 -4.20 -15.82 -10.32
C LYS A 492 -4.24 -16.00 -11.83
N THR A 493 -5.39 -15.76 -12.43
CA THR A 493 -5.62 -15.91 -13.88
C THR A 493 -6.20 -14.61 -14.44
N PHE A 494 -5.65 -14.14 -15.55
CA PHE A 494 -6.03 -12.90 -16.22
C PHE A 494 -6.29 -13.18 -17.71
N ILE A 495 -7.50 -12.91 -18.18
CA ILE A 495 -7.95 -13.30 -19.53
C ILE A 495 -8.39 -12.09 -20.32
N ILE A 496 -8.02 -12.08 -21.60
CA ILE A 496 -8.60 -11.20 -22.60
C ILE A 496 -9.55 -12.01 -23.49
N VAL A 497 -10.77 -11.51 -23.64
CA VAL A 497 -11.74 -11.98 -24.62
C VAL A 497 -11.88 -10.90 -25.69
N LYS A 498 -11.38 -11.14 -26.89
CA LYS A 498 -11.47 -10.17 -27.98
C LYS A 498 -12.90 -10.08 -28.51
N ASN A 499 -13.32 -8.92 -29.01
CA ASN A 499 -14.67 -8.75 -29.53
C ASN A 499 -15.00 -9.66 -30.75
N ASP A 500 -13.99 -10.22 -31.41
CA ASP A 500 -14.13 -11.24 -32.46
C ASP A 500 -14.28 -12.68 -31.94
N GLY A 501 -14.21 -12.88 -30.62
CA GLY A 501 -14.35 -14.18 -29.94
C GLY A 501 -13.04 -14.92 -29.69
N ASN A 502 -11.88 -14.40 -30.10
CA ASN A 502 -10.57 -14.96 -29.74
C ASN A 502 -10.23 -14.68 -28.28
N ILE A 503 -9.43 -15.57 -27.67
CA ILE A 503 -9.09 -15.51 -26.24
C ILE A 503 -7.57 -15.55 -26.07
N GLU A 504 -7.06 -14.80 -25.10
CA GLU A 504 -5.70 -14.95 -24.59
C GLU A 504 -5.76 -15.13 -23.06
N VAL A 505 -4.95 -16.04 -22.53
CA VAL A 505 -4.93 -16.41 -21.11
C VAL A 505 -3.55 -16.24 -20.53
N LEU A 506 -3.46 -15.61 -19.36
CA LEU A 506 -2.28 -15.58 -18.52
C LEU A 506 -2.60 -16.17 -17.15
N THR A 507 -1.80 -17.12 -16.69
CA THR A 507 -1.95 -17.74 -15.35
C THR A 507 -0.61 -17.71 -14.62
N LYS A 508 -0.60 -17.23 -13.38
CA LYS A 508 0.57 -17.27 -12.50
C LYS A 508 0.81 -18.69 -12.00
N LEU A 509 2.03 -19.17 -12.15
CA LEU A 509 2.48 -20.47 -11.68
C LEU A 509 3.30 -20.36 -10.38
N LYS A 510 3.83 -21.46 -9.88
CA LYS A 510 4.68 -21.47 -8.67
C LYS A 510 6.00 -20.74 -8.95
N GLY A 511 6.52 -20.03 -7.94
CA GLY A 511 7.78 -19.29 -8.06
C GLY A 511 7.64 -17.85 -8.56
N TYR A 512 6.41 -17.35 -8.71
CA TYR A 512 6.14 -15.98 -9.06
C TYR A 512 6.77 -14.99 -8.08
N ASP A 513 7.60 -14.07 -8.59
CA ASP A 513 8.20 -12.97 -7.84
C ASP A 513 7.95 -11.63 -8.53
N ARG A 514 7.06 -10.85 -7.95
CA ARG A 514 6.59 -9.57 -8.48
C ARG A 514 7.73 -8.59 -8.75
N LEU A 515 8.63 -8.40 -7.78
CA LEU A 515 9.70 -7.42 -7.88
C LEU A 515 10.69 -7.78 -8.98
N SER A 516 11.08 -9.04 -9.06
CA SER A 516 11.99 -9.55 -10.10
C SER A 516 11.39 -9.36 -11.49
N LEU A 517 10.10 -9.69 -11.66
CA LEU A 517 9.40 -9.57 -12.94
C LEU A 517 9.24 -8.12 -13.39
N LEU A 518 8.85 -7.20 -12.51
CA LEU A 518 8.75 -5.77 -12.81
C LEU A 518 10.13 -5.19 -13.18
N THR A 519 11.16 -5.53 -12.43
CA THR A 519 12.53 -5.07 -12.68
C THR A 519 13.04 -5.57 -14.03
N GLU A 520 12.74 -6.83 -14.38
CA GLU A 520 13.14 -7.40 -15.66
C GLU A 520 12.36 -6.78 -16.82
N LEU A 521 11.06 -6.59 -16.70
CA LEU A 521 10.23 -5.94 -17.70
C LEU A 521 10.77 -4.54 -18.01
N GLN A 522 11.09 -3.76 -16.98
CA GLN A 522 11.72 -2.45 -17.12
C GLN A 522 13.07 -2.51 -17.85
N ARG A 523 13.95 -3.46 -17.47
CA ARG A 523 15.24 -3.64 -18.12
C ARG A 523 15.11 -4.01 -19.60
N MET A 524 14.17 -4.89 -19.94
CA MET A 524 13.90 -5.28 -21.32
C MET A 524 13.39 -4.11 -22.15
N ARG A 525 12.51 -3.29 -21.57
CA ARG A 525 11.99 -2.08 -22.17
C ARG A 525 13.11 -1.07 -22.45
N LYS A 526 13.90 -0.68 -21.44
CA LYS A 526 15.04 0.24 -21.58
C LYS A 526 15.99 -0.15 -22.72
N LYS A 527 16.19 -1.44 -22.89
CA LYS A 527 17.14 -1.95 -23.91
C LYS A 527 16.57 -1.96 -25.33
N ARG A 528 15.23 -1.99 -25.50
CA ARG A 528 14.61 -2.31 -26.79
C ARG A 528 13.71 -1.23 -27.36
N ILE A 529 13.13 -0.38 -26.49
CA ILE A 529 12.25 0.70 -26.94
C ILE A 529 13.10 1.95 -27.21
N LYS A 530 13.06 2.40 -28.47
CA LYS A 530 13.81 3.56 -28.94
C LYS A 530 12.89 4.70 -29.37
N THR A 531 11.79 4.37 -30.04
CA THR A 531 10.86 5.35 -30.61
C THR A 531 9.52 5.43 -29.86
N GLY A 532 9.27 4.47 -28.94
CA GLY A 532 7.97 4.39 -28.23
C GLY A 532 6.81 3.92 -29.09
N SER A 533 7.09 3.24 -30.22
CA SER A 533 6.04 2.75 -31.11
C SER A 533 5.35 1.50 -30.53
N ASP A 534 4.05 1.32 -30.85
CA ASP A 534 3.27 0.13 -30.44
C ASP A 534 3.97 -1.19 -30.85
N SER A 535 4.63 -1.20 -32.00
CA SER A 535 5.38 -2.37 -32.49
C SER A 535 6.58 -2.72 -31.61
N GLU A 536 7.30 -1.74 -31.07
CA GLU A 536 8.42 -1.98 -30.15
C GLU A 536 7.93 -2.52 -28.81
N TYR A 537 6.86 -1.94 -28.25
CA TYR A 537 6.25 -2.43 -27.03
C TYR A 537 5.71 -3.85 -27.19
N ARG A 538 5.05 -4.13 -28.30
CA ARG A 538 4.57 -5.48 -28.61
C ARG A 538 5.68 -6.52 -28.58
N LYS A 539 6.81 -6.23 -29.25
CA LYS A 539 7.96 -7.12 -29.25
C LYS A 539 8.57 -7.34 -27.86
N VAL A 540 8.52 -6.33 -27.01
CA VAL A 540 8.99 -6.45 -25.61
C VAL A 540 8.06 -7.36 -24.82
N ILE A 541 6.73 -7.14 -24.91
CA ILE A 541 5.72 -7.94 -24.21
C ILE A 541 5.80 -9.40 -24.66
N ASP A 542 5.75 -9.67 -25.96
CA ASP A 542 5.78 -11.04 -26.49
C ASP A 542 7.06 -11.78 -26.05
N LYS A 543 8.21 -11.10 -26.06
CA LYS A 543 9.47 -11.70 -25.59
C LYS A 543 9.48 -11.92 -24.09
N PHE A 544 8.92 -11.00 -23.31
CA PHE A 544 8.81 -11.14 -21.86
C PHE A 544 7.94 -12.34 -21.50
N LEU A 545 6.76 -12.44 -22.08
CA LEU A 545 5.82 -13.54 -21.84
C LEU A 545 6.39 -14.90 -22.26
N SER A 546 6.97 -15.00 -23.47
CA SER A 546 7.59 -16.24 -23.94
C SER A 546 8.73 -16.70 -23.03
N LYS A 547 9.60 -15.79 -22.59
CA LYS A 547 10.70 -16.14 -21.69
C LYS A 547 10.22 -16.72 -20.36
N HIS A 548 9.17 -16.12 -19.77
CA HIS A 548 8.67 -16.56 -18.48
C HIS A 548 7.72 -17.76 -18.56
N GLN A 549 7.14 -18.01 -19.72
CA GLN A 549 6.47 -19.27 -20.03
C GLN A 549 7.49 -20.42 -20.09
N GLU A 550 8.61 -20.27 -20.81
CA GLU A 550 9.71 -21.24 -20.83
C GLU A 550 10.31 -21.47 -19.44
N GLY A 551 10.36 -20.40 -18.61
CA GLY A 551 10.83 -20.46 -17.23
C GLY A 551 9.80 -20.99 -16.22
N GLY A 552 8.59 -21.35 -16.66
CA GLY A 552 7.54 -21.93 -15.80
C GLY A 552 6.92 -20.94 -14.78
N LEU A 553 7.03 -19.63 -14.99
CA LEU A 553 6.43 -18.61 -14.12
C LEU A 553 5.02 -18.23 -14.54
N PHE A 554 4.73 -18.26 -15.85
CA PHE A 554 3.43 -18.02 -16.44
C PHE A 554 3.02 -19.14 -17.38
N GLU A 555 1.74 -19.47 -17.38
CA GLU A 555 1.10 -20.09 -18.54
C GLU A 555 0.55 -18.98 -19.43
N TRP A 556 0.93 -18.93 -20.72
CA TRP A 556 0.41 -18.00 -21.71
C TRP A 556 -0.14 -18.75 -22.93
N LYS A 557 -1.44 -18.63 -23.13
CA LYS A 557 -2.16 -19.23 -24.26
C LYS A 557 -2.80 -18.15 -25.13
N LYS A 558 -2.64 -18.30 -26.46
CA LYS A 558 -3.25 -17.44 -27.47
C LYS A 558 -4.41 -18.16 -28.16
#